data_5e74af6e773efb2db77042487ec19794
#
_entry.id   5e74af6e773efb2db77042487ec19794
#
_cell.length_a   1.000
_cell.length_b   1.000
_cell.length_c   1.000
_cell.angle_alpha   90.00
_cell.angle_beta   90.00
_cell.angle_gamma   90.00
#
_symmetry.space_group_name_H-M   'P 1'
#
loop_
_entity.id
_entity.type
_entity.pdbx_description
1 polymer ?
#
loop_
_entity_poly.entity_id
_entity_poly.type
_entity_poly.pdbx_seq_one_letter_code
_entity_poly.pdbx_strand_id
1 'polypeptide(L)'
;LATDKELSDFLKSVEKRAFKRTVYAVRSDDAALDIVQDAMIRLAEKYGDRPAAELPLVFQRILSNATMDWFRREKVRGAVMQNLSDFDTSKDDGEFDLLETLHALEDTLGTESAADAVSRAQILRMIDSEVAELPARQREAFLLRYWEEFDVAETATVMGCSEGSVKTHCSRAVHALAKALRAKGITR
;
A
#
# COMPACT_ATOMS: atom_id res chain seq x y z
N LEU A 1 7.34 26.31 -5.47
CA LEU A 1 8.48 25.46 -5.14
C LEU A 1 8.39 25.07 -3.68
N ALA A 2 8.61 23.80 -3.36
CA ALA A 2 8.71 23.37 -1.97
C ALA A 2 9.97 23.99 -1.33
N THR A 3 9.85 24.38 -0.08
CA THR A 3 11.00 24.80 0.72
C THR A 3 11.72 23.57 1.26
N ASP A 4 13.00 23.72 1.62
CA ASP A 4 13.78 22.62 2.24
C ASP A 4 13.09 22.09 3.50
N LYS A 5 12.39 22.95 4.24
CA LYS A 5 11.62 22.55 5.41
C LYS A 5 10.42 21.69 5.03
N GLU A 6 9.63 22.10 4.02
CA GLU A 6 8.47 21.33 3.56
C GLU A 6 8.89 19.96 3.02
N LEU A 7 9.99 19.89 2.27
CA LEU A 7 10.56 18.64 1.80
C LEU A 7 10.99 17.73 2.97
N SER A 8 11.71 18.29 3.95
CA SER A 8 12.15 17.54 5.13
C SER A 8 10.97 17.02 5.96
N ASP A 9 9.95 17.85 6.19
CA ASP A 9 8.76 17.50 6.95
C ASP A 9 7.97 16.41 6.21
N PHE A 10 7.84 16.52 4.89
CA PHE A 10 7.21 15.50 4.05
C PHE A 10 7.96 14.15 4.15
N LEU A 11 9.27 14.12 3.96
CA LEU A 11 10.07 12.91 4.03
C LEU A 11 9.92 12.20 5.38
N LYS A 12 9.98 12.94 6.48
CA LYS A 12 9.74 12.39 7.83
C LYS A 12 8.35 11.81 7.99
N SER A 13 7.34 12.44 7.39
CA SER A 13 5.95 11.99 7.49
C SER A 13 5.66 10.68 6.76
N VAL A 14 6.35 10.43 5.64
CA VAL A 14 6.10 9.26 4.78
C VAL A 14 7.02 8.06 5.06
N GLU A 15 8.17 8.26 5.71
CA GLU A 15 9.21 7.26 5.90
C GLU A 15 8.68 5.93 6.45
N LYS A 16 7.96 5.96 7.56
CA LYS A 16 7.45 4.74 8.21
C LYS A 16 6.44 3.99 7.35
N ARG A 17 5.53 4.72 6.69
CA ARG A 17 4.53 4.11 5.79
C ARG A 17 5.17 3.53 4.55
N ALA A 18 6.12 4.26 3.96
CA ALA A 18 6.89 3.80 2.81
C ALA A 18 7.68 2.53 3.15
N PHE A 19 8.35 2.50 4.30
CA PHE A 19 9.07 1.32 4.76
C PHE A 19 8.15 0.12 4.91
N LYS A 20 7.04 0.26 5.64
CA LYS A 20 6.07 -0.82 5.87
C LYS A 20 5.49 -1.34 4.54
N ARG A 21 5.11 -0.46 3.64
CA ARG A 21 4.61 -0.85 2.31
C ARG A 21 5.66 -1.61 1.50
N THR A 22 6.91 -1.18 1.56
CA THR A 22 8.01 -1.82 0.84
C THR A 22 8.35 -3.18 1.44
N VAL A 23 8.34 -3.33 2.76
CA VAL A 23 8.50 -4.64 3.43
C VAL A 23 7.44 -5.64 2.98
N TYR A 24 6.18 -5.22 2.83
CA TYR A 24 5.15 -6.11 2.28
C TYR A 24 5.49 -6.62 0.88
N ALA A 25 6.11 -5.78 0.05
CA ALA A 25 6.47 -6.13 -1.31
C ALA A 25 7.69 -7.06 -1.35
N VAL A 26 8.79 -6.67 -0.69
CA VAL A 26 10.10 -7.34 -0.85
C VAL A 26 10.38 -8.40 0.22
N ARG A 27 9.61 -8.40 1.33
CA ARG A 27 9.73 -9.34 2.47
C ARG A 27 11.15 -9.41 3.07
N SER A 28 11.84 -8.29 3.06
CA SER A 28 13.17 -8.11 3.62
C SER A 28 13.29 -6.69 4.15
N ASP A 29 13.57 -6.56 5.44
CA ASP A 29 13.72 -5.25 6.09
C ASP A 29 14.90 -4.48 5.53
N ASP A 30 16.04 -5.14 5.31
CA ASP A 30 17.24 -4.51 4.76
C ASP A 30 17.00 -4.00 3.32
N ALA A 31 16.38 -4.83 2.47
CA ALA A 31 16.05 -4.42 1.11
C ALA A 31 15.03 -3.27 1.09
N ALA A 32 14.03 -3.32 1.96
CA ALA A 32 13.02 -2.27 2.06
C ALA A 32 13.64 -0.95 2.53
N LEU A 33 14.55 -1.00 3.50
CA LEU A 33 15.26 0.19 3.98
C LEU A 33 16.08 0.84 2.87
N ASP A 34 16.86 0.06 2.13
CA ASP A 34 17.66 0.54 1.00
C ASP A 34 16.79 1.18 -0.08
N ILE A 35 15.67 0.52 -0.46
CA ILE A 35 14.74 1.04 -1.47
C ILE A 35 14.13 2.37 -1.04
N VAL A 36 13.68 2.47 0.21
CA VAL A 36 13.06 3.69 0.73
C VAL A 36 14.08 4.83 0.82
N GLN A 37 15.29 4.57 1.31
CA GLN A 37 16.36 5.57 1.37
C GLN A 37 16.74 6.07 -0.03
N ASP A 38 16.92 5.17 -0.99
CA ASP A 38 17.18 5.53 -2.39
C ASP A 38 16.06 6.40 -2.98
N ALA A 39 14.80 6.06 -2.70
CA ALA A 39 13.66 6.83 -3.17
C ALA A 39 13.61 8.24 -2.56
N MET A 40 13.92 8.36 -1.26
CA MET A 40 13.99 9.66 -0.56
C MET A 40 15.12 10.53 -1.12
N ILE A 41 16.30 9.97 -1.35
CA ILE A 41 17.45 10.67 -1.95
C ILE A 41 17.08 11.15 -3.36
N ARG A 42 16.51 10.28 -4.20
CA ARG A 42 16.10 10.65 -5.56
C ARG A 42 15.05 11.74 -5.59
N LEU A 43 14.11 11.73 -4.65
CA LEU A 43 13.11 12.80 -4.53
C LEU A 43 13.82 14.12 -4.20
N ALA A 44 14.69 14.14 -3.19
CA ALA A 44 15.39 15.35 -2.77
C ALA A 44 16.28 15.92 -3.86
N GLU A 45 17.06 15.08 -4.55
CA GLU A 45 18.02 15.52 -5.56
C GLU A 45 17.36 16.00 -6.87
N LYS A 46 16.28 15.32 -7.32
CA LYS A 46 15.73 15.53 -8.66
C LYS A 46 14.42 16.30 -8.67
N TYR A 47 13.71 16.32 -7.56
CA TYR A 47 12.35 16.84 -7.47
C TYR A 47 12.11 17.73 -6.24
N GLY A 48 13.17 18.06 -5.50
CA GLY A 48 13.06 18.90 -4.30
C GLY A 48 12.52 20.31 -4.57
N ASP A 49 12.62 20.77 -5.82
CA ASP A 49 12.10 22.04 -6.30
C ASP A 49 10.63 21.99 -6.80
N ARG A 50 9.97 20.81 -6.73
CA ARG A 50 8.56 20.69 -7.08
C ARG A 50 7.64 21.33 -6.04
N PRO A 51 6.41 21.73 -6.42
CA PRO A 51 5.41 22.15 -5.44
C PRO A 51 5.18 21.09 -4.37
N ALA A 52 5.04 21.51 -3.10
CA ALA A 52 4.84 20.58 -1.98
C ALA A 52 3.66 19.62 -2.20
N ALA A 53 2.59 20.09 -2.86
CA ALA A 53 1.42 19.27 -3.19
C ALA A 53 1.72 18.11 -4.17
N GLU A 54 2.77 18.20 -4.97
CA GLU A 54 3.17 17.16 -5.93
C GLU A 54 4.09 16.10 -5.31
N LEU A 55 4.76 16.40 -4.20
CA LEU A 55 5.75 15.52 -3.58
C LEU A 55 5.19 14.13 -3.25
N PRO A 56 3.97 13.96 -2.71
CA PRO A 56 3.42 12.65 -2.42
C PRO A 56 3.32 11.75 -3.67
N LEU A 57 2.77 12.27 -4.75
CA LEU A 57 2.59 11.51 -5.99
C LEU A 57 3.93 11.14 -6.62
N VAL A 58 4.86 12.10 -6.69
CA VAL A 58 6.20 11.88 -7.24
C VAL A 58 6.97 10.85 -6.42
N PHE A 59 6.92 10.97 -5.09
CA PHE A 59 7.58 10.03 -4.19
C PHE A 59 7.07 8.61 -4.36
N GLN A 60 5.75 8.41 -4.38
CA GLN A 60 5.16 7.09 -4.52
C GLN A 60 5.49 6.45 -5.87
N ARG A 61 5.58 7.25 -6.93
CA ARG A 61 6.03 6.78 -8.24
C ARG A 61 7.50 6.34 -8.22
N ILE A 62 8.37 7.13 -7.59
CA ILE A 62 9.79 6.76 -7.43
C ILE A 62 9.92 5.46 -6.63
N LEU A 63 9.18 5.33 -5.52
CA LEU A 63 9.19 4.17 -4.65
C LEU A 63 8.69 2.91 -5.38
N SER A 64 7.59 3.02 -6.13
CA SER A 64 7.04 1.93 -6.92
C SER A 64 8.04 1.45 -7.98
N ASN A 65 8.65 2.38 -8.72
CA ASN A 65 9.68 2.06 -9.72
C ASN A 65 10.91 1.40 -9.08
N ALA A 66 11.40 1.92 -7.96
CA ALA A 66 12.55 1.35 -7.25
C ALA A 66 12.27 -0.07 -6.75
N THR A 67 11.05 -0.33 -6.27
CA THR A 67 10.61 -1.67 -5.86
C THR A 67 10.56 -2.63 -7.05
N MET A 68 10.03 -2.18 -8.19
CA MET A 68 10.00 -3.00 -9.42
C MET A 68 11.41 -3.29 -9.95
N ASP A 69 12.31 -2.33 -9.87
CA ASP A 69 13.70 -2.52 -10.27
C ASP A 69 14.43 -3.52 -9.35
N TRP A 70 14.10 -3.52 -8.07
CA TRP A 70 14.58 -4.53 -7.14
C TRP A 70 14.11 -5.93 -7.54
N PHE A 71 12.84 -6.13 -7.85
CA PHE A 71 12.31 -7.42 -8.32
C PHE A 71 12.98 -7.88 -9.62
N ARG A 72 13.22 -6.97 -10.56
CA ARG A 72 13.94 -7.32 -11.81
C ARG A 72 15.35 -7.81 -11.52
N ARG A 73 16.08 -7.17 -10.60
CA ARG A 73 17.42 -7.59 -10.19
C ARG A 73 17.41 -8.94 -9.48
N GLU A 74 16.45 -9.18 -8.59
CA GLU A 74 16.31 -10.43 -7.87
C GLU A 74 15.92 -11.59 -8.82
N LYS A 75 15.08 -11.33 -9.82
CA LYS A 75 14.76 -12.33 -10.87
C LYS A 75 16.02 -12.75 -11.64
N VAL A 76 16.88 -11.81 -11.98
CA VAL A 76 18.17 -12.10 -12.65
C VAL A 76 19.10 -12.90 -11.74
N ARG A 77 19.05 -12.69 -10.42
CA ARG A 77 19.84 -13.47 -9.43
C ARG A 77 19.28 -14.85 -9.13
N GLY A 78 18.13 -15.22 -9.69
CA GLY A 78 17.49 -16.52 -9.47
C GLY A 78 16.71 -16.63 -8.18
N ALA A 79 16.47 -15.54 -7.46
CA ALA A 79 15.64 -15.51 -6.26
C ALA A 79 14.17 -15.30 -6.61
N VAL A 80 13.36 -16.31 -6.31
CA VAL A 80 11.91 -16.38 -6.17
C VAL A 80 11.08 -15.59 -7.18
N MET A 81 10.49 -16.31 -8.13
CA MET A 81 9.34 -15.88 -8.93
C MET A 81 8.10 -15.73 -8.05
N GLN A 82 7.72 -14.51 -7.71
CA GLN A 82 6.31 -14.24 -7.42
C GLN A 82 5.59 -14.13 -8.75
N ASN A 83 4.69 -15.07 -9.00
CA ASN A 83 3.87 -15.12 -10.20
C ASN A 83 3.10 -13.80 -10.37
N LEU A 84 3.38 -13.10 -11.47
CA LEU A 84 2.65 -11.94 -11.96
C LEU A 84 1.33 -12.30 -12.64
N SER A 85 0.95 -13.57 -12.60
CA SER A 85 -0.21 -14.08 -13.32
C SER A 85 -1.17 -14.77 -12.37
N ASP A 86 -2.19 -14.08 -11.96
CA ASP A 86 -3.47 -14.71 -11.74
C ASP A 86 -4.58 -13.79 -12.25
N PHE A 87 -4.91 -14.02 -13.50
CA PHE A 87 -6.17 -13.61 -14.10
C PHE A 87 -7.21 -14.63 -13.67
N ASP A 88 -7.86 -14.40 -12.56
CA ASP A 88 -9.09 -15.10 -12.26
C ASP A 88 -10.24 -14.11 -12.16
N THR A 89 -11.15 -14.25 -13.11
CA THR A 89 -12.40 -13.49 -13.20
C THR A 89 -13.45 -14.22 -12.43
N SER A 90 -13.57 -14.02 -11.14
CA SER A 90 -14.78 -14.40 -10.43
C SER A 90 -15.66 -13.18 -10.18
N LYS A 91 -16.86 -13.27 -10.72
CA LYS A 91 -17.95 -12.33 -10.45
C LYS A 91 -18.32 -12.41 -8.97
N ASP A 92 -18.46 -11.26 -8.37
CA ASP A 92 -18.84 -11.09 -6.98
C ASP A 92 -20.36 -10.98 -6.85
N ASP A 93 -20.89 -11.71 -5.88
CA ASP A 93 -22.23 -11.49 -5.31
C ASP A 93 -22.09 -11.52 -3.78
N GLY A 94 -21.92 -10.36 -3.16
CA GLY A 94 -21.94 -10.27 -1.70
C GLY A 94 -21.18 -9.09 -1.12
N GLU A 95 -21.91 -8.06 -0.87
CA GLU A 95 -21.49 -6.78 -0.32
C GLU A 95 -21.04 -6.92 1.14
N PHE A 96 -19.75 -7.22 1.34
CA PHE A 96 -19.07 -6.95 2.60
C PHE A 96 -18.31 -5.65 2.42
N ASP A 97 -18.78 -4.58 3.03
CA ASP A 97 -18.09 -3.30 2.97
C ASP A 97 -16.90 -3.28 3.93
N LEU A 98 -15.76 -3.79 3.42
CA LEU A 98 -14.49 -3.75 4.13
C LEU A 98 -14.10 -2.31 4.49
N LEU A 99 -14.46 -1.34 3.64
CA LEU A 99 -14.12 0.06 3.84
C LEU A 99 -14.93 0.65 4.98
N GLU A 100 -16.23 0.33 5.07
CA GLU A 100 -17.06 0.73 6.20
C GLU A 100 -16.52 0.14 7.51
N THR A 101 -16.04 -1.11 7.48
CA THR A 101 -15.41 -1.76 8.64
C THR A 101 -14.09 -1.07 9.04
N LEU A 102 -13.26 -0.70 8.07
CA LEU A 102 -11.99 0.01 8.33
C LEU A 102 -12.24 1.41 8.88
N HIS A 103 -13.19 2.17 8.31
CA HIS A 103 -13.58 3.48 8.81
C HIS A 103 -14.20 3.41 10.22
N ALA A 104 -15.05 2.42 10.48
CA ALA A 104 -15.62 2.20 11.81
C ALA A 104 -14.54 1.88 12.86
N LEU A 105 -13.45 1.23 12.48
CA LEU A 105 -12.31 0.96 13.35
C LEU A 105 -11.47 2.22 13.63
N GLU A 106 -11.43 3.18 12.70
CA GLU A 106 -10.75 4.47 12.88
C GLU A 106 -11.57 5.45 13.74
N ASP A 107 -12.90 5.46 13.59
CA ASP A 107 -13.80 6.39 14.29
C ASP A 107 -13.96 6.09 15.80
N THR A 108 -13.59 4.90 16.25
CA THR A 108 -13.71 4.50 17.68
C THR A 108 -12.56 4.95 18.58
N LEU A 109 -11.65 5.77 18.10
CA LEU A 109 -10.42 6.19 18.79
C LEU A 109 -10.61 7.02 20.09
N GLY A 110 -11.84 7.32 20.51
CA GLY A 110 -12.08 8.27 21.61
C GLY A 110 -12.72 7.71 22.90
N THR A 111 -13.31 6.51 22.91
CA THR A 111 -14.18 6.05 24.00
C THR A 111 -14.09 4.56 24.33
N GLU A 112 -13.04 3.88 23.95
CA GLU A 112 -12.94 2.41 24.09
C GLU A 112 -12.51 1.96 25.48
N SER A 113 -13.10 0.83 25.92
CA SER A 113 -12.57 0.05 27.06
C SER A 113 -11.24 -0.65 26.67
N ALA A 114 -10.43 -1.04 27.67
CA ALA A 114 -9.18 -1.77 27.41
C ALA A 114 -9.40 -3.09 26.65
N ALA A 115 -10.52 -3.76 26.85
CA ALA A 115 -10.89 -5.00 26.16
C ALA A 115 -11.20 -4.74 24.67
N ASP A 116 -11.90 -3.64 24.35
CA ASP A 116 -12.22 -3.25 22.98
C ASP A 116 -10.96 -2.84 22.21
N ALA A 117 -10.03 -2.13 22.88
CA ALA A 117 -8.73 -1.77 22.32
C ALA A 117 -7.89 -3.00 21.94
N VAL A 118 -7.88 -4.05 22.78
CA VAL A 118 -7.19 -5.31 22.47
C VAL A 118 -7.84 -6.02 21.30
N SER A 119 -9.18 -6.09 21.27
CA SER A 119 -9.93 -6.71 20.17
C SER A 119 -9.66 -6.00 18.84
N ARG A 120 -9.69 -4.68 18.83
CA ARG A 120 -9.37 -3.86 17.67
C ARG A 120 -7.94 -4.10 17.18
N ALA A 121 -6.96 -4.13 18.10
CA ALA A 121 -5.57 -4.39 17.75
C ALA A 121 -5.38 -5.78 17.13
N GLN A 122 -6.16 -6.78 17.54
CA GLN A 122 -6.16 -8.11 16.93
C GLN A 122 -6.73 -8.08 15.51
N ILE A 123 -7.86 -7.39 15.29
CA ILE A 123 -8.45 -7.24 13.96
C ILE A 123 -7.49 -6.53 13.01
N LEU A 124 -6.88 -5.43 13.44
CA LEU A 124 -5.89 -4.70 12.63
C LEU A 124 -4.68 -5.57 12.26
N ARG A 125 -4.19 -6.41 13.17
CA ARG A 125 -3.11 -7.36 12.85
C ARG A 125 -3.54 -8.41 11.84
N MET A 126 -4.77 -8.90 11.92
CA MET A 126 -5.31 -9.84 10.94
C MET A 126 -5.44 -9.20 9.56
N ILE A 127 -5.96 -7.97 9.48
CA ILE A 127 -6.02 -7.21 8.22
C ILE A 127 -4.62 -7.01 7.65
N ASP A 128 -3.68 -6.61 8.48
CA ASP A 128 -2.28 -6.38 8.11
C ASP A 128 -1.64 -7.64 7.51
N SER A 129 -1.86 -8.79 8.15
CA SER A 129 -1.39 -10.09 7.66
C SER A 129 -2.00 -10.45 6.30
N GLU A 130 -3.32 -10.24 6.11
CA GLU A 130 -3.99 -10.54 4.86
C GLU A 130 -3.59 -9.59 3.72
N VAL A 131 -3.35 -8.31 4.03
CA VAL A 131 -2.82 -7.35 3.05
C VAL A 131 -1.43 -7.80 2.57
N ALA A 132 -0.58 -8.29 3.48
CA ALA A 132 0.75 -8.81 3.12
C ALA A 132 0.68 -10.03 2.17
N GLU A 133 -0.38 -10.83 2.24
CA GLU A 133 -0.58 -12.01 1.40
C GLU A 133 -1.24 -11.71 0.03
N LEU A 134 -1.75 -10.50 -0.18
CA LEU A 134 -2.33 -10.12 -1.48
C LEU A 134 -1.30 -10.22 -2.62
N PRO A 135 -1.73 -10.59 -3.83
CA PRO A 135 -0.89 -10.46 -5.02
C PRO A 135 -0.33 -9.04 -5.18
N ALA A 136 0.92 -8.91 -5.62
CA ALA A 136 1.69 -7.66 -5.59
C ALA A 136 0.94 -6.45 -6.17
N ARG A 137 0.30 -6.59 -7.34
CA ARG A 137 -0.42 -5.48 -7.99
C ARG A 137 -1.73 -5.14 -7.29
N GLN A 138 -2.43 -6.12 -6.73
CA GLN A 138 -3.64 -5.90 -5.95
C GLN A 138 -3.31 -5.20 -4.65
N ARG A 139 -2.26 -5.62 -3.95
CA ARG A 139 -1.77 -4.99 -2.73
C ARG A 139 -1.34 -3.54 -2.99
N GLU A 140 -0.57 -3.30 -4.05
CA GLU A 140 -0.12 -1.96 -4.43
C GLU A 140 -1.30 -1.02 -4.70
N ALA A 141 -2.26 -1.45 -5.51
CA ALA A 141 -3.46 -0.66 -5.79
C ALA A 141 -4.27 -0.38 -4.52
N PHE A 142 -4.46 -1.39 -3.68
CA PHE A 142 -5.19 -1.25 -2.42
C PHE A 142 -4.51 -0.23 -1.48
N LEU A 143 -3.21 -0.35 -1.27
CA LEU A 143 -2.48 0.55 -0.38
C LEU A 143 -2.43 1.99 -0.90
N LEU A 144 -2.25 2.20 -2.19
CA LEU A 144 -2.27 3.54 -2.79
C LEU A 144 -3.65 4.19 -2.67
N ARG A 145 -4.72 3.44 -2.90
CA ARG A 145 -6.09 3.95 -2.85
C ARG A 145 -6.59 4.23 -1.43
N TYR A 146 -6.33 3.32 -0.50
CA TYR A 146 -6.99 3.31 0.81
C TYR A 146 -6.06 3.71 1.96
N TRP A 147 -4.77 3.59 1.80
CA TRP A 147 -3.82 4.02 2.80
C TRP A 147 -3.15 5.37 2.47
N GLU A 148 -2.75 5.54 1.21
CA GLU A 148 -2.18 6.81 0.74
C GLU A 148 -3.25 7.79 0.22
N GLU A 149 -4.51 7.37 0.17
CA GLU A 149 -5.68 8.17 -0.21
C GLU A 149 -5.63 8.77 -1.63
N PHE A 150 -4.84 8.18 -2.52
CA PHE A 150 -4.78 8.61 -3.91
C PHE A 150 -6.08 8.29 -4.66
N ASP A 151 -6.46 9.14 -5.58
CA ASP A 151 -7.55 8.82 -6.50
C ASP A 151 -7.13 7.75 -7.53
N VAL A 152 -8.09 7.33 -8.39
CA VAL A 152 -7.85 6.28 -9.38
C VAL A 152 -6.82 6.72 -10.42
N ALA A 153 -6.85 7.99 -10.85
CA ALA A 153 -5.94 8.52 -11.86
C ALA A 153 -4.51 8.65 -11.31
N GLU A 154 -4.37 9.16 -10.09
CA GLU A 154 -3.08 9.24 -9.38
C GLU A 154 -2.48 7.85 -9.17
N THR A 155 -3.31 6.90 -8.71
CA THR A 155 -2.89 5.50 -8.53
C THR A 155 -2.43 4.87 -9.85
N ALA A 156 -3.15 5.09 -10.94
CA ALA A 156 -2.78 4.65 -12.28
C ALA A 156 -1.43 5.23 -12.71
N THR A 157 -1.20 6.50 -12.42
CA THR A 157 0.08 7.18 -12.68
C THR A 157 1.23 6.55 -11.91
N VAL A 158 1.05 6.28 -10.62
CA VAL A 158 2.07 5.62 -9.77
C VAL A 158 2.36 4.22 -10.26
N MET A 159 1.32 3.44 -10.54
CA MET A 159 1.45 2.04 -10.95
C MET A 159 1.87 1.86 -12.41
N GLY A 160 1.82 2.91 -13.23
CA GLY A 160 2.12 2.84 -14.67
C GLY A 160 1.14 1.94 -15.43
N CYS A 161 -0.15 2.01 -15.11
CA CYS A 161 -1.20 1.22 -15.73
C CYS A 161 -2.46 2.06 -15.99
N SER A 162 -3.48 1.47 -16.62
CA SER A 162 -4.75 2.15 -16.87
C SER A 162 -5.59 2.29 -15.60
N GLU A 163 -6.48 3.28 -15.54
CA GLU A 163 -7.47 3.42 -14.47
C GLU A 163 -8.38 2.19 -14.35
N GLY A 164 -8.73 1.56 -15.48
CA GLY A 164 -9.49 0.31 -15.49
C GLY A 164 -8.74 -0.83 -14.80
N SER A 165 -7.43 -0.92 -14.99
CA SER A 165 -6.58 -1.89 -14.28
C SER A 165 -6.55 -1.61 -12.77
N VAL A 166 -6.46 -0.35 -12.37
CA VAL A 166 -6.51 0.04 -10.95
C VAL A 166 -7.83 -0.41 -10.32
N LYS A 167 -8.96 -0.09 -10.95
CA LYS A 167 -10.28 -0.49 -10.45
C LYS A 167 -10.40 -2.01 -10.30
N THR A 168 -9.91 -2.76 -11.27
CA THR A 168 -9.89 -4.23 -11.24
C THR A 168 -9.01 -4.75 -10.10
N HIS A 169 -7.79 -4.22 -9.94
CA HIS A 169 -6.90 -4.62 -8.85
C HIS A 169 -7.47 -4.31 -7.48
N CYS A 170 -8.07 -3.12 -7.30
CA CYS A 170 -8.72 -2.74 -6.05
C CYS A 170 -9.91 -3.64 -5.72
N SER A 171 -10.79 -3.89 -6.68
CA SER A 171 -11.95 -4.77 -6.50
C SER A 171 -11.53 -6.18 -6.08
N ARG A 172 -10.54 -6.75 -6.75
CA ARG A 172 -10.01 -8.08 -6.39
C ARG A 172 -9.35 -8.09 -5.01
N ALA A 173 -8.61 -7.05 -4.66
CA ALA A 173 -8.00 -6.92 -3.34
C ALA A 173 -9.05 -6.89 -2.24
N VAL A 174 -10.07 -6.03 -2.38
CA VAL A 174 -11.18 -5.91 -1.42
C VAL A 174 -11.93 -7.22 -1.27
N HIS A 175 -12.22 -7.90 -2.39
CA HIS A 175 -12.88 -9.19 -2.37
C HIS A 175 -12.05 -10.26 -1.65
N ALA A 176 -10.76 -10.36 -1.95
CA ALA A 176 -9.86 -11.32 -1.31
C ALA A 176 -9.74 -11.07 0.20
N LEU A 177 -9.60 -9.81 0.60
CA LEU A 177 -9.53 -9.42 2.02
C LEU A 177 -10.83 -9.72 2.74
N ALA A 178 -11.99 -9.39 2.16
CA ALA A 178 -13.28 -9.69 2.73
C ALA A 178 -13.48 -11.20 2.95
N LYS A 179 -13.12 -12.01 1.95
CA LYS A 179 -13.18 -13.47 2.03
C LYS A 179 -12.28 -14.02 3.15
N ALA A 180 -11.03 -13.54 3.23
CA ALA A 180 -10.07 -14.00 4.23
C ALA A 180 -10.49 -13.61 5.66
N LEU A 181 -11.00 -12.40 5.85
CA LEU A 181 -11.46 -11.91 7.15
C LEU A 181 -12.72 -12.64 7.63
N ARG A 182 -13.67 -12.93 6.73
CA ARG A 182 -14.85 -13.77 7.04
C ARG A 182 -14.43 -15.17 7.48
N ALA A 183 -13.44 -15.79 6.80
CA ALA A 183 -12.93 -17.10 7.17
C ALA A 183 -12.31 -17.11 8.57
N LYS A 184 -11.82 -15.95 9.06
CA LYS A 184 -11.28 -15.76 10.42
C LYS A 184 -12.34 -15.31 11.44
N GLY A 185 -13.61 -15.31 11.07
CA GLY A 185 -14.72 -14.99 11.97
C GLY A 185 -14.98 -13.49 12.16
N ILE A 186 -14.36 -12.61 11.36
CA ILE A 186 -14.67 -11.19 11.33
C ILE A 186 -15.88 -11.03 10.41
N THR A 187 -17.04 -11.15 11.02
CA THR A 187 -18.32 -10.79 10.41
C THR A 187 -18.84 -9.57 11.15
N ARG A 188 -19.50 -8.68 10.45
CA ARG A 188 -20.16 -7.52 11.03
C ARG A 188 -21.25 -7.96 12.01
#